data_abf7d1e2ac633660e260f826827ba625
#
_entry.id   abf7d1e2ac633660e260f826827ba625
#
_cell.length_a   1.000
_cell.length_b   1.000
_cell.length_c   1.000
_cell.angle_alpha   90.00
_cell.angle_beta   90.00
_cell.angle_gamma   90.00
#
_symmetry.space_group_name_H-M   'P 1'
#
loop_
_entity.id
_entity.type
_entity.pdbx_description
1 polymer ?
#
loop_
_entity_poly.entity_id
_entity_poly.type
_entity_poly.pdbx_seq_one_letter_code
_entity_poly.pdbx_strand_id
1 'polypeptide(L)' 'MPAYELEEQGPDHEKQFTATVSVAGEQLGRGRGRSKKEAEQQAAREAYTKIVERVGRAG' A
#
# COMPACT_ATOMS: atom_id res chain seq x y z
N MET A 1 -2.57 12.82 7.61
CA MET A 1 -1.46 12.63 6.69
C MET A 1 -1.26 11.17 6.36
N PRO A 2 -1.03 10.81 5.11
CA PRO A 2 -0.76 9.41 4.77
C PRO A 2 0.62 9.00 5.27
N ALA A 3 0.71 7.78 5.75
CA ALA A 3 1.96 7.18 6.19
C ALA A 3 2.21 5.93 5.36
N TYR A 4 3.46 5.76 4.91
CA TYR A 4 3.87 4.58 4.16
C TYR A 4 4.88 3.80 4.99
N GLU A 5 4.66 2.50 5.08
CA GLU A 5 5.62 1.60 5.68
C GLU A 5 6.10 0.62 4.64
N LEU A 6 7.39 0.40 4.59
CA LEU A 6 8.00 -0.55 3.66
C LEU A 6 8.72 -1.63 4.42
N GLU A 7 8.43 -2.87 4.06
CA GLU A 7 9.13 -4.03 4.60
C GLU A 7 9.83 -4.76 3.47
N GLU A 8 10.99 -5.28 3.77
CA GLU A 8 11.82 -6.00 2.83
C GLU A 8 11.93 -7.44 3.32
N GLN A 9 11.63 -8.39 2.46
CA GLN A 9 11.63 -9.80 2.82
C GLN A 9 12.31 -10.63 1.75
N GLY A 10 12.87 -11.75 2.18
CA GLY A 10 13.48 -12.68 1.26
C GLY A 10 14.99 -12.48 1.09
N PRO A 11 15.67 -13.47 0.48
CA PRO A 11 17.11 -13.40 0.23
C PRO A 11 17.46 -12.40 -0.87
N ASP A 12 18.74 -12.04 -0.97
CA ASP A 12 19.19 -11.00 -1.90
C ASP A 12 18.78 -11.23 -3.35
N HIS A 13 18.66 -12.48 -3.76
CA HIS A 13 18.31 -12.80 -5.15
C HIS A 13 16.80 -12.96 -5.36
N GLU A 14 16.00 -12.87 -4.31
CA GLU A 14 14.55 -12.96 -4.39
C GLU A 14 13.87 -12.02 -3.40
N LYS A 15 14.28 -10.78 -3.42
CA LYS A 15 13.69 -9.81 -2.50
C LYS A 15 12.26 -9.48 -2.88
N GLN A 16 11.42 -9.42 -1.85
CA GLN A 16 10.08 -8.94 -1.99
C GLN A 16 9.89 -7.74 -1.08
N PHE A 17 9.09 -6.81 -1.53
CA PHE A 17 8.78 -5.62 -0.77
C PHE A 17 7.29 -5.58 -0.50
N THR A 18 6.94 -5.19 0.72
CA THR A 18 5.55 -4.98 1.09
C THR A 18 5.41 -3.53 1.53
N ALA A 19 4.47 -2.82 0.94
CA ALA A 19 4.16 -1.45 1.31
C ALA A 19 2.79 -1.39 1.96
N THR A 20 2.66 -0.60 3.00
CA THR A 20 1.39 -0.39 3.67
C THR A 20 1.12 1.10 3.73
N VAL A 21 -0.07 1.50 3.32
CA VAL A 21 -0.52 2.90 3.36
C VAL A 21 -1.53 3.05 4.47
N SER A 22 -1.29 3.98 5.38
CA SER A 22 -2.20 4.30 6.48
C SER A 22 -2.50 5.78 6.50
N VAL A 23 -3.73 6.12 6.88
CA VAL A 23 -4.14 7.51 7.05
C VAL A 23 -4.85 7.60 8.40
N ALA A 24 -4.38 8.52 9.24
CA ALA A 24 -4.95 8.73 10.57
C ALA A 24 -5.03 7.46 11.40
N GLY A 25 -4.00 6.61 11.30
CA GLY A 25 -3.95 5.35 12.04
C GLY A 25 -4.73 4.20 11.43
N GLU A 26 -5.41 4.43 10.32
CA GLU A 26 -6.19 3.40 9.64
C GLU A 26 -5.45 2.91 8.41
N GLN A 27 -5.23 1.59 8.32
CA GLN A 27 -4.62 0.98 7.16
C GLN A 27 -5.59 0.97 6.00
N LEU A 28 -5.22 1.64 4.91
CA LEU A 28 -6.08 1.75 3.74
C LEU A 28 -5.66 0.86 2.58
N GLY A 29 -4.38 0.56 2.48
CA GLY A 29 -3.91 -0.26 1.37
C GLY A 29 -2.63 -0.98 1.70
N ARG A 30 -2.43 -2.11 1.04
CA ARG A 30 -1.22 -2.91 1.18
C ARG A 30 -0.88 -3.52 -0.16
N GLY A 31 0.39 -3.41 -0.54
CA GLY A 31 0.84 -3.93 -1.82
C GLY A 31 2.15 -4.67 -1.70
N ARG A 32 2.35 -5.62 -2.60
CA ARG A 32 3.59 -6.39 -2.69
C ARG A 32 4.18 -6.24 -4.08
N GLY A 33 5.50 -6.25 -4.14
CA GLY A 33 6.18 -6.20 -5.41
C GLY A 33 7.63 -6.61 -5.26
N ARG A 34 8.32 -6.72 -6.39
CA ARG A 34 9.73 -7.05 -6.39
C ARG A 34 10.64 -5.82 -6.25
N SER A 35 10.04 -4.64 -6.26
CA SER A 35 10.73 -3.39 -6.01
C SER A 35 9.90 -2.54 -5.08
N LYS A 36 10.55 -1.57 -4.45
CA LYS A 36 9.85 -0.64 -3.56
C LYS A 36 8.76 0.11 -4.32
N LYS A 37 9.09 0.57 -5.51
CA LYS A 37 8.16 1.32 -6.34
C LYS A 37 6.94 0.49 -6.68
N GLU A 38 7.12 -0.76 -7.07
CA GLU A 38 6.02 -1.65 -7.40
C GLU A 38 5.11 -1.89 -6.19
N ALA A 39 5.72 -2.15 -5.03
CA ALA A 39 4.95 -2.35 -3.80
C ALA A 39 4.15 -1.10 -3.43
N GLU A 40 4.77 0.07 -3.54
CA GLU A 40 4.10 1.33 -3.24
C GLU A 40 2.95 1.62 -4.20
N GLN A 41 3.14 1.35 -5.48
CA GLN A 41 2.09 1.54 -6.48
C GLN A 41 0.90 0.65 -6.20
N GLN A 42 1.14 -0.60 -5.85
CA GLN A 42 0.07 -1.54 -5.51
C GLN A 42 -0.68 -1.10 -4.26
N ALA A 43 0.06 -0.68 -3.23
CA ALA A 43 -0.54 -0.21 -1.99
C ALA A 43 -1.37 1.05 -2.22
N ALA A 44 -0.86 1.98 -3.02
CA ALA A 44 -1.56 3.21 -3.33
C ALA A 44 -2.84 2.95 -4.12
N ARG A 45 -2.79 2.01 -5.05
CA ARG A 45 -3.97 1.64 -5.84
C ARG A 45 -5.07 1.07 -4.95
N GLU A 46 -4.71 0.19 -4.02
CA GLU A 46 -5.66 -0.37 -3.09
C GLU A 46 -6.25 0.71 -2.17
N ALA A 47 -5.40 1.60 -1.66
CA ALA A 47 -5.85 2.70 -0.83
C ALA A 47 -6.81 3.62 -1.60
N TYR A 48 -6.47 3.93 -2.83
CA TYR A 48 -7.32 4.76 -3.69
C TYR A 48 -8.69 4.13 -3.90
N THR A 49 -8.72 2.83 -4.16
CA THR A 49 -9.97 2.09 -4.36
C THR A 49 -10.85 2.18 -3.12
N LYS A 50 -10.28 2.03 -1.93
CA LYS A 50 -11.05 2.13 -0.69
C LYS A 50 -11.61 3.54 -0.48
N ILE A 51 -10.82 4.56 -0.79
CA ILE A 51 -11.27 5.94 -0.65
C ILE A 51 -12.42 6.22 -1.61
N VAL A 52 -12.29 5.79 -2.85
CA VAL A 52 -13.34 5.99 -3.85
C VAL A 52 -14.61 5.28 -3.46
N GLU A 53 -14.52 4.06 -2.94
CA GLU A 53 -15.69 3.32 -2.47
C GLU A 53 -16.41 4.04 -1.34
N ARG A 54 -15.65 4.61 -0.39
CA ARG A 54 -16.24 5.35 0.72
C ARG A 54 -16.96 6.61 0.25
N VAL A 55 -16.33 7.34 -0.65
CA VAL A 55 -16.92 8.56 -1.20
C VAL A 55 -18.17 8.22 -2.02
N GLY A 56 -18.11 7.14 -2.79
CA GLY A 56 -19.25 6.70 -3.57
C GLY A 56 -20.44 6.30 -2.72
N ARG A 57 -20.19 5.75 -1.53
CA ARG A 57 -21.27 5.36 -0.62
C ARG A 57 -21.84 6.53 0.17
N ALA A 58 -21.05 7.55 0.35
CA ALA A 58 -21.47 8.73 1.11
C ALA A 58 -22.39 9.65 0.31
N GLY A 59 -22.46 9.47 -0.99
CA GLY A 59 -23.27 10.29 -1.86
C GLY A 59 -24.69 9.81 -2.06
#